data_f8e100ed601dc1ce46d4dccfeb0876fe
#
_entry.id   f8e100ed601dc1ce46d4dccfeb0876fe
#
_cell.length_a   1.000
_cell.length_b   1.000
_cell.length_c   1.000
_cell.angle_alpha   90.00
_cell.angle_beta   90.00
_cell.angle_gamma   90.00
#
_symmetry.space_group_name_H-M   'P 1'
#
loop_
_entity.id
_entity.type
_entity.pdbx_description
1 polymer ?
#
loop_
_entity_poly.entity_id
_entity_poly.type
_entity_poly.pdbx_seq_one_letter_code
_entity_poly.pdbx_strand_id
1 'polypeptide(L)'
;LLSILLFLILLNVNLYDEIRHLLFLVPIIIIISLIFLFYFSKKLVRYLLLFLIILFIFQNIKIYPYNYLWLNNFSLFTNINESFEKDYWGISSRKISDYFNQNYISDGCIISNRNNSIKAFLNNENTCFINFRNLHKKNKRPFYVVLMERGLKKGLPSRCKNIHQETIKINFSNEDIVVAKVFKCT
;
A
#
# COMPACT_ATOMS: atom_id res chain seq x y z
N LEU A 1 26.18 14.09 4.81
CA LEU A 1 25.02 13.21 4.74
C LEU A 1 24.79 12.49 6.09
N LEU A 2 25.82 11.81 6.61
CA LEU A 2 25.77 11.13 7.92
C LEU A 2 25.42 12.10 9.06
N SER A 3 25.94 13.31 9.07
CA SER A 3 25.63 14.33 10.07
C SER A 3 24.17 14.76 10.07
N ILE A 4 23.56 14.90 8.87
CA ILE A 4 22.14 15.24 8.74
C ILE A 4 21.27 14.11 9.27
N LEU A 5 21.56 12.87 8.91
CA LEU A 5 20.83 11.70 9.42
C LEU A 5 20.97 11.56 10.93
N LEU A 6 22.17 11.73 11.45
CA LEU A 6 22.43 11.69 12.89
C LEU A 6 21.66 12.81 13.64
N PHE A 7 21.61 14.01 13.06
CA PHE A 7 20.87 15.14 13.64
C PHE A 7 19.35 14.86 13.67
N LEU A 8 18.78 14.30 12.60
CA LEU A 8 17.36 13.92 12.57
C LEU A 8 17.01 12.87 13.61
N ILE A 9 17.90 11.88 13.81
CA ILE A 9 17.74 10.84 14.83
C ILE A 9 17.83 11.42 16.23
N LEU A 10 18.84 12.27 16.49
CA LEU A 10 19.07 12.86 17.81
C LEU A 10 17.93 13.81 18.23
N LEU A 11 17.35 14.55 17.28
CA LEU A 11 16.23 15.46 17.54
C LEU A 11 14.88 14.73 17.59
N ASN A 12 14.86 13.43 17.35
CA ASN A 12 13.63 12.64 17.32
C ASN A 12 12.53 13.28 16.47
N VAL A 13 12.92 13.78 15.27
CA VAL A 13 12.02 14.54 14.40
C VAL A 13 10.95 13.59 13.88
N ASN A 14 9.69 13.91 14.17
CA ASN A 14 8.55 13.20 13.57
C ASN A 14 8.51 13.48 12.06
N LEU A 15 9.03 12.56 11.27
CA LEU A 15 8.94 12.58 9.81
C LEU A 15 7.49 12.22 9.43
N TYR A 16 6.66 13.26 9.29
CA TYR A 16 5.30 13.12 8.78
C TYR A 16 5.38 12.77 7.29
N ASP A 17 4.60 11.80 6.84
CA ASP A 17 4.62 11.32 5.44
C ASP A 17 5.94 10.63 5.00
N GLU A 18 6.58 9.91 5.91
CA GLU A 18 7.72 9.01 5.63
C GLU A 18 8.90 9.69 4.93
N ILE A 19 9.27 9.14 3.75
CA ILE A 19 10.48 9.53 3.02
C ILE A 19 10.39 10.92 2.35
N ARG A 20 9.21 11.55 2.26
CA ARG A 20 9.04 12.83 1.56
C ARG A 20 9.93 13.94 2.12
N HIS A 21 10.06 13.99 3.45
CA HIS A 21 10.94 14.97 4.10
C HIS A 21 12.42 14.71 3.87
N LEU A 22 12.78 13.52 3.37
CA LEU A 22 14.14 13.13 3.04
C LEU A 22 14.44 13.17 1.53
N LEU A 23 13.46 13.55 0.69
CA LEU A 23 13.64 13.57 -0.78
C LEU A 23 14.80 14.44 -1.22
N PHE A 24 15.13 15.50 -0.49
CA PHE A 24 16.30 16.33 -0.79
C PHE A 24 17.65 15.60 -0.65
N LEU A 25 17.68 14.49 0.09
CA LEU A 25 18.88 13.66 0.22
C LEU A 25 19.11 12.77 -1.00
N VAL A 26 18.06 12.46 -1.78
CA VAL A 26 18.13 11.55 -2.93
C VAL A 26 19.12 12.05 -3.98
N PRO A 27 19.10 13.33 -4.45
CA PRO A 27 20.10 13.84 -5.37
C PRO A 27 21.51 13.73 -4.84
N ILE A 28 21.73 13.98 -3.55
CA ILE A 28 23.04 13.91 -2.90
C ILE A 28 23.54 12.46 -2.90
N ILE A 29 22.69 11.49 -2.57
CA ILE A 29 23.03 10.06 -2.62
C ILE A 29 23.39 9.63 -4.03
N ILE A 30 22.63 10.08 -5.04
CA ILE A 30 22.90 9.78 -6.45
C ILE A 30 24.28 10.33 -6.87
N ILE A 31 24.57 11.59 -6.53
CA ILE A 31 25.86 12.22 -6.88
C ILE A 31 27.01 11.45 -6.23
N ILE A 32 26.94 11.14 -4.93
CA ILE A 32 27.95 10.37 -4.23
C ILE A 32 28.14 9.00 -4.87
N SER A 33 27.06 8.32 -5.22
CA SER A 33 27.09 7.01 -5.88
C SER A 33 27.75 7.09 -7.25
N LEU A 34 27.46 8.12 -8.04
CA LEU A 34 28.09 8.33 -9.35
C LEU A 34 29.60 8.59 -9.21
N ILE A 35 30.02 9.44 -8.28
CA ILE A 35 31.46 9.71 -8.01
C ILE A 35 32.15 8.40 -7.64
N PHE A 36 31.54 7.60 -6.73
CA PHE A 36 32.10 6.31 -6.35
C PHE A 36 32.23 5.37 -7.55
N LEU A 37 31.22 5.31 -8.41
CA LEU A 37 31.23 4.49 -9.62
C LEU A 37 32.33 4.90 -10.61
N PHE A 38 32.55 6.21 -10.80
CA PHE A 38 33.63 6.72 -11.66
C PHE A 38 34.99 6.36 -11.09
N TYR A 39 35.17 6.47 -9.78
CA TYR A 39 36.44 6.19 -9.10
C TYR A 39 36.78 4.69 -9.09
N PHE A 40 35.81 3.84 -8.89
CA PHE A 40 35.96 2.38 -8.82
C PHE A 40 35.59 1.66 -10.13
N SER A 41 35.80 2.26 -11.29
CA SER A 41 35.34 1.77 -12.61
C SER A 41 35.97 0.43 -13.07
N LYS A 42 36.15 -0.51 -12.16
CA LYS A 42 36.56 -1.89 -12.50
C LYS A 42 35.36 -2.61 -13.14
N LYS A 43 35.63 -3.44 -14.14
CA LYS A 43 34.62 -4.25 -14.87
C LYS A 43 33.68 -4.97 -13.92
N LEU A 44 34.20 -5.51 -12.79
CA LEU A 44 33.43 -6.20 -11.78
C LEU A 44 32.29 -5.34 -11.18
N VAL A 45 32.58 -4.08 -10.82
CA VAL A 45 31.57 -3.17 -10.24
C VAL A 45 30.46 -2.88 -11.23
N ARG A 46 30.79 -2.75 -12.52
CA ARG A 46 29.81 -2.53 -13.59
C ARG A 46 28.86 -3.72 -13.75
N TYR A 47 29.41 -4.95 -13.75
CA TYR A 47 28.59 -6.16 -13.82
C TYR A 47 27.71 -6.35 -12.59
N LEU A 48 28.24 -6.07 -11.39
CA LEU A 48 27.47 -6.12 -10.15
C LEU A 48 26.28 -5.15 -10.18
N LEU A 49 26.50 -3.92 -10.66
CA LEU A 49 25.44 -2.93 -10.80
C LEU A 49 24.38 -3.35 -11.80
N LEU A 50 24.78 -3.85 -12.96
CA LEU A 50 23.84 -4.39 -13.95
C LEU A 50 23.00 -5.51 -13.34
N PHE A 51 23.62 -6.41 -12.62
CA PHE A 51 22.90 -7.49 -11.91
C PHE A 51 21.90 -6.94 -10.89
N LEU A 52 22.29 -5.97 -10.06
CA LEU A 52 21.39 -5.34 -9.09
C LEU A 52 20.21 -4.61 -9.74
N ILE A 53 20.46 -3.92 -10.87
CA ILE A 53 19.40 -3.25 -11.64
C ILE A 53 18.40 -4.28 -12.19
N ILE A 54 18.90 -5.39 -12.75
CA ILE A 54 18.05 -6.47 -13.28
C ILE A 54 17.19 -7.07 -12.14
N LEU A 55 17.78 -7.36 -10.98
CA LEU A 55 17.06 -7.84 -9.82
C LEU A 55 15.98 -6.84 -9.36
N PHE A 56 16.30 -5.55 -9.31
CA PHE A 56 15.36 -4.51 -8.94
C PHE A 56 14.19 -4.43 -9.92
N ILE A 57 14.44 -4.46 -11.23
CA ILE A 57 13.39 -4.47 -12.26
C ILE A 57 12.48 -5.71 -12.08
N PHE A 58 13.09 -6.88 -11.91
CA PHE A 58 12.34 -8.12 -11.73
C PHE A 58 11.44 -8.11 -10.49
N GLN A 59 11.93 -7.57 -9.37
CA GLN A 59 11.14 -7.41 -8.15
C GLN A 59 9.95 -6.46 -8.36
N ASN A 60 10.19 -5.33 -9.06
CA ASN A 60 9.14 -4.35 -9.31
C ASN A 60 8.03 -4.88 -10.24
N ILE A 61 8.39 -5.66 -11.27
CA ILE A 61 7.39 -6.27 -12.16
C ILE A 61 6.45 -7.20 -11.38
N LYS A 62 6.97 -7.95 -10.42
CA LYS A 62 6.17 -8.87 -9.61
C LYS A 62 5.21 -8.21 -8.64
N ILE A 63 5.56 -7.02 -8.12
CA ILE A 63 4.75 -6.28 -7.16
C ILE A 63 3.71 -5.40 -7.88
N TYR A 64 3.85 -5.19 -9.19
CA TYR A 64 2.91 -4.35 -9.96
C TYR A 64 1.44 -4.74 -9.72
N PRO A 65 0.52 -3.78 -9.50
CA PRO A 65 0.69 -2.31 -9.54
C PRO A 65 1.08 -1.66 -8.21
N TYR A 66 1.47 -2.43 -7.20
CA TYR A 66 1.76 -1.97 -5.84
C TYR A 66 3.25 -1.62 -5.63
N ASN A 67 3.93 -1.08 -6.66
CA ASN A 67 5.38 -0.81 -6.64
C ASN A 67 5.82 0.14 -5.52
N TYR A 68 4.90 0.98 -5.01
CA TYR A 68 5.15 1.84 -3.84
C TYR A 68 5.27 1.06 -2.53
N LEU A 69 4.86 -0.21 -2.50
CA LEU A 69 5.06 -1.14 -1.37
C LEU A 69 6.41 -1.86 -1.43
N TRP A 70 7.40 -1.27 -2.10
CA TRP A 70 8.71 -1.89 -2.14
C TRP A 70 9.30 -2.00 -0.74
N LEU A 71 9.39 -3.22 -0.24
CA LEU A 71 9.97 -3.57 1.04
C LEU A 71 11.33 -4.22 0.79
N ASN A 72 12.35 -3.76 1.51
CA ASN A 72 13.65 -4.41 1.46
C ASN A 72 13.63 -5.75 2.21
N ASN A 73 14.65 -6.57 2.02
CA ASN A 73 14.72 -7.90 2.63
C ASN A 73 14.74 -7.87 4.17
N PHE A 74 15.09 -6.75 4.79
CA PHE A 74 15.06 -6.60 6.25
C PHE A 74 13.63 -6.53 6.80
N SER A 75 12.65 -6.18 5.98
CA SER A 75 11.23 -6.19 6.39
C SER A 75 10.72 -7.58 6.75
N LEU A 76 11.40 -8.65 6.31
CA LEU A 76 11.06 -10.03 6.65
C LEU A 76 11.21 -10.34 8.14
N PHE A 77 12.02 -9.57 8.86
CA PHE A 77 12.21 -9.72 10.31
C PHE A 77 11.14 -8.99 11.13
N THR A 78 10.20 -8.30 10.47
CA THR A 78 9.13 -7.54 11.11
C THR A 78 7.77 -8.04 10.64
N ASN A 79 6.75 -7.92 11.48
CA ASN A 79 5.38 -8.20 11.06
C ASN A 79 4.91 -7.09 10.10
N ILE A 80 5.02 -7.36 8.79
CA ILE A 80 4.70 -6.41 7.72
C ILE A 80 3.24 -5.93 7.86
N ASN A 81 2.33 -6.85 8.26
CA ASN A 81 0.92 -6.54 8.40
C ASN A 81 0.59 -5.53 9.49
N GLU A 82 1.46 -5.36 10.47
CA GLU A 82 1.25 -4.45 11.60
C GLU A 82 2.13 -3.20 11.52
N SER A 83 3.32 -3.31 10.92
CA SER A 83 4.37 -2.29 11.00
C SER A 83 4.32 -1.28 9.86
N PHE A 84 3.79 -1.66 8.68
CA PHE A 84 3.85 -0.81 7.48
C PHE A 84 2.46 -0.38 6.98
N GLU A 85 2.36 0.83 6.44
CA GLU A 85 1.21 1.27 5.65
C GLU A 85 1.27 0.63 4.26
N LYS A 86 0.18 -0.05 3.83
CA LYS A 86 0.19 -0.92 2.65
C LYS A 86 -0.48 -0.32 1.42
N ASP A 87 -1.60 0.35 1.58
CA ASP A 87 -2.38 0.91 0.47
C ASP A 87 -2.75 2.37 0.72
N TYR A 88 -1.73 3.18 0.99
CA TYR A 88 -1.90 4.62 1.25
C TYR A 88 -2.66 5.33 0.12
N TRP A 89 -2.37 5.01 -1.13
CA TRP A 89 -2.96 5.65 -2.30
C TRP A 89 -4.29 5.03 -2.74
N GLY A 90 -4.70 3.89 -2.19
CA GLY A 90 -5.95 3.21 -2.53
C GLY A 90 -5.91 2.54 -3.91
N ILE A 91 -4.75 2.03 -4.33
CA ILE A 91 -4.59 1.32 -5.62
C ILE A 91 -5.43 0.05 -5.66
N SER A 92 -5.66 -0.60 -4.50
CA SER A 92 -6.57 -1.75 -4.38
C SER A 92 -8.02 -1.41 -4.78
N SER A 93 -8.39 -0.11 -4.84
CA SER A 93 -9.74 0.31 -5.23
C SER A 93 -10.16 -0.27 -6.58
N ARG A 94 -9.26 -0.37 -7.55
CA ARG A 94 -9.56 -0.94 -8.86
C ARG A 94 -9.96 -2.41 -8.74
N LYS A 95 -9.17 -3.23 -8.09
CA LYS A 95 -9.47 -4.66 -7.91
C LYS A 95 -10.72 -4.89 -7.07
N ILE A 96 -10.94 -4.07 -6.06
CA ILE A 96 -12.18 -4.11 -5.27
C ILE A 96 -13.39 -3.73 -6.12
N SER A 97 -13.27 -2.73 -6.99
CA SER A 97 -14.36 -2.38 -7.92
C SER A 97 -14.61 -3.48 -8.93
N ASP A 98 -13.57 -4.12 -9.45
CA ASP A 98 -13.70 -5.29 -10.35
C ASP A 98 -14.43 -6.45 -9.64
N TYR A 99 -14.13 -6.69 -8.36
CA TYR A 99 -14.86 -7.67 -7.55
C TYR A 99 -16.36 -7.32 -7.44
N PHE A 100 -16.71 -6.06 -7.19
CA PHE A 100 -18.10 -5.60 -7.14
C PHE A 100 -18.79 -5.71 -8.51
N ASN A 101 -18.12 -5.34 -9.59
CA ASN A 101 -18.65 -5.43 -10.94
C ASN A 101 -18.94 -6.88 -11.34
N GLN A 102 -18.08 -7.83 -10.99
CA GLN A 102 -18.22 -9.25 -11.31
C GLN A 102 -19.32 -9.94 -10.48
N ASN A 103 -19.51 -9.55 -9.23
CA ASN A 103 -20.46 -10.19 -8.34
C ASN A 103 -21.85 -9.51 -8.32
N TYR A 104 -22.13 -8.57 -9.23
CA TYR A 104 -23.42 -7.88 -9.38
C TYR A 104 -24.02 -7.43 -8.06
N ILE A 105 -23.23 -6.76 -7.23
CA ILE A 105 -23.67 -6.33 -5.91
C ILE A 105 -24.55 -5.07 -6.08
N SER A 106 -25.81 -5.28 -6.50
CA SER A 106 -26.79 -4.21 -6.75
C SER A 106 -27.55 -3.75 -5.51
N ASP A 107 -27.67 -4.60 -4.48
CA ASP A 107 -28.68 -4.44 -3.44
C ASP A 107 -28.18 -3.79 -2.15
N GLY A 108 -27.03 -3.16 -2.15
CA GLY A 108 -26.47 -2.56 -0.95
C GLY A 108 -25.69 -1.28 -1.19
N CYS A 109 -25.54 -0.51 -0.12
CA CYS A 109 -24.67 0.68 -0.16
C CYS A 109 -23.24 0.31 0.20
N ILE A 110 -22.27 1.00 -0.39
CA ILE A 110 -20.84 0.83 -0.09
C ILE A 110 -20.41 1.91 0.90
N ILE A 111 -19.68 1.49 1.91
CA ILE A 111 -18.99 2.36 2.87
C ILE A 111 -17.49 2.11 2.73
N SER A 112 -16.73 3.13 2.42
CA SER A 112 -15.27 3.01 2.37
C SER A 112 -14.58 4.27 2.90
N ASN A 113 -13.35 4.11 3.34
CA ASN A 113 -12.47 5.24 3.59
C ASN A 113 -11.94 5.89 2.29
N ARG A 114 -12.21 5.27 1.12
CA ARG A 114 -11.79 5.70 -0.23
C ARG A 114 -12.95 5.63 -1.25
N ASN A 115 -14.13 6.12 -0.90
CA ASN A 115 -15.33 6.05 -1.76
C ASN A 115 -15.09 6.57 -3.18
N ASN A 116 -14.43 7.71 -3.35
CA ASN A 116 -14.20 8.31 -4.67
C ASN A 116 -13.32 7.42 -5.55
N SER A 117 -12.31 6.77 -4.98
CA SER A 117 -11.43 5.88 -5.73
C SER A 117 -12.16 4.61 -6.19
N ILE A 118 -13.05 4.06 -5.36
CA ILE A 118 -13.88 2.89 -5.74
C ILE A 118 -14.88 3.31 -6.81
N LYS A 119 -15.58 4.44 -6.62
CA LYS A 119 -16.59 4.94 -7.55
C LYS A 119 -16.05 5.13 -8.96
N ALA A 120 -14.80 5.55 -9.09
CA ALA A 120 -14.16 5.80 -10.39
C ALA A 120 -14.03 4.54 -11.27
N PHE A 121 -14.11 3.35 -10.70
CA PHE A 121 -13.94 2.06 -11.40
C PHE A 121 -15.19 1.18 -11.37
N LEU A 122 -16.29 1.64 -10.78
CA LEU A 122 -17.56 0.91 -10.82
C LEU A 122 -18.30 1.16 -12.12
N ASN A 123 -18.85 0.09 -12.71
CA ASN A 123 -19.66 0.15 -13.91
C ASN A 123 -21.04 0.80 -13.67
N ASN A 124 -21.56 0.65 -12.43
CA ASN A 124 -22.87 1.19 -12.06
C ASN A 124 -22.71 2.54 -11.36
N GLU A 125 -23.00 3.63 -12.08
CA GLU A 125 -22.94 5.00 -11.56
C GLU A 125 -23.94 5.26 -10.43
N ASN A 126 -25.05 4.51 -10.36
CA ASN A 126 -26.11 4.67 -9.36
C ASN A 126 -25.81 3.92 -8.05
N THR A 127 -24.61 3.36 -7.90
CA THR A 127 -24.24 2.66 -6.65
C THR A 127 -24.31 3.61 -5.46
N CYS A 128 -25.07 3.20 -4.44
CA CYS A 128 -25.21 3.96 -3.20
C CYS A 128 -23.90 3.95 -2.40
N PHE A 129 -23.43 5.15 -2.02
CA PHE A 129 -22.28 5.31 -1.12
C PHE A 129 -22.72 5.99 0.17
N ILE A 130 -22.28 5.45 1.29
CA ILE A 130 -22.51 6.01 2.62
C ILE A 130 -21.17 6.54 3.16
N ASN A 131 -21.22 7.67 3.88
CA ASN A 131 -20.02 8.21 4.51
C ASN A 131 -19.50 7.25 5.59
N PHE A 132 -18.19 7.05 5.60
CA PHE A 132 -17.50 6.17 6.55
C PHE A 132 -17.78 6.53 8.02
N ARG A 133 -18.04 7.80 8.33
CA ARG A 133 -18.44 8.27 9.66
C ARG A 133 -19.74 7.65 10.15
N ASN A 134 -20.59 7.17 9.24
CA ASN A 134 -21.87 6.55 9.54
C ASN A 134 -21.80 5.02 9.69
N LEU A 135 -20.60 4.44 9.73
CA LEU A 135 -20.38 2.99 9.83
C LEU A 135 -21.16 2.33 11.00
N HIS A 136 -21.20 2.99 12.15
CA HIS A 136 -21.85 2.47 13.36
C HIS A 136 -23.36 2.77 13.45
N LYS A 137 -23.92 3.56 12.53
CA LYS A 137 -25.35 3.81 12.51
C LYS A 137 -26.10 2.57 12.03
N LYS A 138 -27.27 2.31 12.61
CA LYS A 138 -28.16 1.23 12.13
C LYS A 138 -28.69 1.62 10.75
N ASN A 139 -28.24 0.93 9.73
CA ASN A 139 -28.78 1.05 8.38
C ASN A 139 -29.89 -0.01 8.19
N LYS A 140 -30.99 0.37 7.57
CA LYS A 140 -32.13 -0.53 7.30
C LYS A 140 -31.87 -1.53 6.16
N ARG A 141 -30.84 -1.27 5.33
CA ARG A 141 -30.47 -2.12 4.19
C ARG A 141 -29.10 -2.74 4.43
N PRO A 142 -28.84 -3.91 3.86
CA PRO A 142 -27.49 -4.47 3.89
C PRO A 142 -26.51 -3.50 3.24
N PHE A 143 -25.31 -3.46 3.75
CA PHE A 143 -24.27 -2.59 3.22
C PHE A 143 -22.92 -3.30 3.20
N TYR A 144 -22.04 -2.83 2.33
CA TYR A 144 -20.70 -3.37 2.18
C TYR A 144 -19.69 -2.38 2.76
N VAL A 145 -18.82 -2.87 3.61
CA VAL A 145 -17.71 -2.06 4.17
C VAL A 145 -16.42 -2.48 3.50
N VAL A 146 -15.79 -1.53 2.83
CA VAL A 146 -14.48 -1.71 2.25
C VAL A 146 -13.46 -1.00 3.12
N LEU A 147 -12.58 -1.76 3.73
CA LEU A 147 -11.47 -1.27 4.53
C LEU A 147 -10.18 -1.44 3.74
N MET A 148 -9.56 -0.33 3.40
CA MET A 148 -8.21 -0.26 2.88
C MET A 148 -7.29 0.17 4.02
N GLU A 149 -6.06 -0.17 3.94
CA GLU A 149 -4.99 -0.01 4.90
C GLU A 149 -5.32 0.70 6.24
N ARG A 150 -5.51 2.03 6.22
CA ARG A 150 -5.81 2.82 7.44
C ARG A 150 -7.12 2.44 8.13
N GLY A 151 -8.04 1.83 7.39
CA GLY A 151 -9.30 1.34 7.91
C GLY A 151 -9.21 -0.06 8.52
N LEU A 152 -8.22 -0.87 8.16
CA LEU A 152 -8.10 -2.27 8.61
C LEU A 152 -7.99 -2.41 10.14
N LYS A 153 -7.47 -1.40 10.81
CA LYS A 153 -7.31 -1.36 12.28
C LYS A 153 -8.58 -0.88 13.01
N LYS A 154 -9.61 -0.42 12.30
CA LYS A 154 -10.86 0.06 12.93
C LYS A 154 -11.77 -1.12 13.25
N GLY A 155 -12.31 -1.11 14.46
CA GLY A 155 -13.31 -2.08 14.89
C GLY A 155 -14.56 -2.03 14.01
N LEU A 156 -14.93 -3.18 13.45
CA LEU A 156 -16.17 -3.33 12.68
C LEU A 156 -17.31 -3.75 13.60
N PRO A 157 -18.55 -3.40 13.28
CA PRO A 157 -19.72 -3.95 13.97
C PRO A 157 -19.71 -5.48 13.91
N SER A 158 -20.11 -6.15 14.99
CA SER A 158 -20.13 -7.63 15.10
C SER A 158 -21.00 -8.32 14.03
N ARG A 159 -21.93 -7.58 13.41
CA ARG A 159 -22.82 -8.03 12.33
C ARG A 159 -22.14 -8.11 10.95
N CYS A 160 -20.87 -7.73 10.82
CA CYS A 160 -20.16 -7.72 9.54
C CYS A 160 -19.33 -8.98 9.36
N LYS A 161 -19.51 -9.66 8.21
CA LYS A 161 -18.73 -10.85 7.83
C LYS A 161 -17.78 -10.51 6.68
N ASN A 162 -16.52 -10.96 6.76
CA ASN A 162 -15.57 -10.82 5.67
C ASN A 162 -16.01 -11.72 4.50
N ILE A 163 -16.16 -11.12 3.30
CA ILE A 163 -16.57 -11.82 2.08
C ILE A 163 -15.50 -11.83 1.00
N HIS A 164 -14.56 -10.89 1.06
CA HIS A 164 -13.46 -10.81 0.10
C HIS A 164 -12.25 -10.13 0.73
N GLN A 165 -11.07 -10.56 0.33
CA GLN A 165 -9.81 -10.01 0.79
C GLN A 165 -8.83 -9.92 -0.37
N GLU A 166 -8.31 -8.72 -0.59
CA GLU A 166 -7.24 -8.51 -1.55
C GLU A 166 -5.90 -8.65 -0.87
N THR A 167 -5.06 -9.52 -1.41
CA THR A 167 -3.73 -9.80 -0.88
C THR A 167 -2.66 -9.66 -1.95
N ILE A 168 -1.45 -9.34 -1.51
CA ILE A 168 -0.26 -9.25 -2.34
C ILE A 168 0.77 -10.24 -1.81
N LYS A 169 1.38 -11.01 -2.70
CA LYS A 169 2.50 -11.89 -2.38
C LYS A 169 3.81 -11.15 -2.61
N ILE A 170 4.63 -11.04 -1.60
CA ILE A 170 6.00 -10.52 -1.73
C ILE A 170 6.96 -11.71 -1.78
N ASN A 171 7.89 -11.68 -2.73
CA ASN A 171 8.72 -12.81 -3.16
C ASN A 171 9.50 -13.57 -2.09
N PHE A 172 9.75 -12.97 -0.95
CA PHE A 172 10.60 -13.54 0.09
C PHE A 172 9.83 -13.80 1.40
N SER A 173 8.57 -13.40 1.46
CA SER A 173 7.69 -13.68 2.60
C SER A 173 6.70 -14.76 2.20
N ASN A 174 6.58 -15.80 3.03
CA ASN A 174 5.50 -16.79 2.91
C ASN A 174 4.15 -16.20 3.35
N GLU A 175 4.13 -14.96 3.84
CA GLU A 175 2.92 -14.31 4.30
C GLU A 175 2.29 -13.45 3.21
N ASP A 176 1.00 -13.62 3.02
CA ASP A 176 0.19 -12.75 2.18
C ASP A 176 -0.04 -11.41 2.89
N ILE A 177 0.32 -10.31 2.20
CA ILE A 177 0.06 -8.96 2.71
C ILE A 177 -1.35 -8.55 2.33
N VAL A 178 -2.18 -8.33 3.33
CA VAL A 178 -3.55 -7.86 3.14
C VAL A 178 -3.56 -6.37 2.88
N VAL A 179 -4.04 -5.94 1.71
CA VAL A 179 -4.15 -4.52 1.32
C VAL A 179 -5.56 -3.97 1.46
N ALA A 180 -6.58 -4.80 1.24
CA ALA A 180 -7.96 -4.41 1.43
C ALA A 180 -8.83 -5.60 1.86
N LYS A 181 -9.92 -5.31 2.58
CA LYS A 181 -10.95 -6.29 2.97
C LYS A 181 -12.33 -5.74 2.65
N VAL A 182 -13.22 -6.63 2.20
CA VAL A 182 -14.63 -6.33 1.95
C VAL A 182 -15.48 -7.13 2.93
N PHE A 183 -16.36 -6.43 3.65
CA PHE A 183 -17.27 -7.03 4.60
C PHE A 183 -18.70 -6.78 4.16
N LYS A 184 -19.54 -7.77 4.31
CA LYS A 184 -21.01 -7.62 4.19
C LYS A 184 -21.59 -7.50 5.57
N CYS A 185 -22.34 -6.43 5.81
CA CYS A 185 -23.01 -6.14 7.07
C CYS A 185 -24.54 -6.21 6.89
N THR A 186 -25.19 -6.93 7.76
CA THR A 186 -26.66 -7.13 7.77
C THR A 186 -27.29 -6.49 8.99
#